data_93b533a7ff7e48504bfa20b03ba723d9
#
_entry.id   93b533a7ff7e48504bfa20b03ba723d9
#
_cell.length_a   1.000
_cell.length_b   1.000
_cell.length_c   1.000
_cell.angle_alpha   90.00
_cell.angle_beta   90.00
_cell.angle_gamma   90.00
#
_symmetry.space_group_name_H-M   'P 1'
#
loop_
_entity.id
_entity.type
_entity.pdbx_description
1 polymer ?
#
loop_
_entity_poly.entity_id
_entity_poly.type
_entity_poly.pdbx_seq_one_letter_code
_entity_poly.pdbx_strand_id
1 'polypeptide(L)'
;RRSSDLRNAYINGYRIGGKTGTAQKAVNGSYVGSGYILSFVGVAPIDDPQIVLYVAMDNPKNCIQYGGTTVAPIARKMFVDILPALNVKKVKSQRQKSYSIMDKRTIKVENYIGKKRSEVQNISLRFTFVGKGNKVIDQLPRKGEYVEEGDTIVIMLGE
;
A
#
# COMPACT_ATOMS: atom_id res chain seq x y z
N ARG A 1 -16.80 6.70 -4.19
CA ARG A 1 -15.74 5.76 -4.62
C ARG A 1 -15.09 5.15 -3.38
N ARG A 2 -15.35 3.90 -3.08
CA ARG A 2 -14.66 3.21 -2.00
C ARG A 2 -13.21 3.03 -2.41
N SER A 3 -12.30 3.72 -1.72
CA SER A 3 -10.88 3.50 -1.91
C SER A 3 -10.54 2.05 -1.55
N SER A 4 -9.81 1.35 -2.42
CA SER A 4 -9.29 0.01 -2.15
C SER A 4 -8.44 -0.01 -0.86
N ASP A 5 -7.85 1.11 -0.53
CA ASP A 5 -6.93 1.32 0.58
C ASP A 5 -7.59 1.15 1.96
N LEU A 6 -8.89 1.45 2.06
CA LEU A 6 -9.64 1.30 3.33
C LEU A 6 -10.03 -0.16 3.64
N ARG A 7 -9.89 -1.10 2.71
CA ARG A 7 -10.18 -2.51 2.97
C ARG A 7 -9.31 -3.07 4.10
N ASN A 8 -8.05 -2.65 4.14
CA ASN A 8 -7.09 -3.12 5.14
C ASN A 8 -7.33 -2.53 6.54
N ALA A 9 -8.14 -1.46 6.65
CA ALA A 9 -8.60 -0.90 7.91
C ALA A 9 -10.02 -1.38 8.31
N TYR A 10 -10.67 -2.21 7.50
CA TYR A 10 -12.04 -2.67 7.75
C TYR A 10 -12.15 -3.55 9.00
N ILE A 11 -13.13 -3.25 9.86
CA ILE A 11 -13.48 -4.04 11.04
C ILE A 11 -14.98 -4.33 10.99
N ASN A 12 -15.34 -5.62 11.10
CA ASN A 12 -16.73 -6.02 11.11
C ASN A 12 -17.48 -5.46 12.33
N GLY A 13 -18.62 -4.86 12.08
CA GLY A 13 -19.47 -4.26 13.11
C GLY A 13 -19.09 -2.83 13.49
N TYR A 14 -18.01 -2.28 12.96
CA TYR A 14 -17.67 -0.87 13.17
C TYR A 14 -17.58 -0.11 11.84
N ARG A 15 -18.18 1.06 11.79
CA ARG A 15 -18.10 1.93 10.62
C ARG A 15 -16.90 2.88 10.79
N ILE A 16 -15.83 2.57 10.08
CA ILE A 16 -14.59 3.35 10.09
C ILE A 16 -14.48 4.10 8.77
N GLY A 17 -14.29 5.40 8.85
CA GLY A 17 -13.87 6.25 7.75
C GLY A 17 -12.38 6.56 7.88
N GLY A 18 -11.69 6.80 6.77
CA GLY A 18 -10.29 7.15 6.86
C GLY A 18 -9.64 7.46 5.51
N LYS A 19 -8.39 7.89 5.57
CA LYS A 19 -7.57 8.20 4.40
C LYS A 19 -6.13 7.78 4.65
N THR A 20 -5.52 7.17 3.64
CA THR A 20 -4.09 6.84 3.61
C THR A 20 -3.30 7.99 3.01
N GLY A 21 -2.06 8.13 3.44
CA GLY A 21 -1.07 9.04 2.86
C GLY A 21 0.21 8.27 2.53
N THR A 22 0.82 8.63 1.42
CA THR A 22 2.15 8.18 1.01
C THR A 22 2.88 9.39 0.47
N ALA A 23 3.74 9.98 1.27
CA ALA A 23 4.49 11.18 0.93
C ALA A 23 5.97 10.86 0.79
N GLN A 24 6.57 11.21 -0.35
CA GLN A 24 8.00 11.11 -0.53
C GLN A 24 8.71 12.21 0.27
N LYS A 25 9.78 11.87 0.96
CA LYS A 25 10.58 12.84 1.72
C LYS A 25 11.44 13.66 0.78
N ALA A 26 11.57 14.94 1.07
CA ALA A 26 12.57 15.80 0.43
C ALA A 26 13.82 15.86 1.32
N VAL A 27 14.99 15.66 0.72
CA VAL A 27 16.30 15.87 1.36
C VAL A 27 17.09 16.79 0.48
N ASN A 28 17.55 17.92 1.03
CA ASN A 28 18.28 18.96 0.29
C ASN A 28 17.56 19.44 -0.98
N GLY A 29 16.24 19.60 -0.90
CA GLY A 29 15.41 20.04 -2.03
C GLY A 29 15.14 18.98 -3.10
N SER A 30 15.57 17.73 -2.91
CA SER A 30 15.36 16.62 -3.84
C SER A 30 14.53 15.50 -3.22
N TYR A 31 13.67 14.88 -4.04
CA TYR A 31 12.88 13.70 -3.65
C TYR A 31 13.58 12.36 -3.97
N VAL A 32 14.70 12.40 -4.68
CA VAL A 32 15.39 11.17 -5.13
C VAL A 32 16.05 10.45 -3.96
N GLY A 33 15.67 9.18 -3.75
CA GLY A 33 16.29 8.30 -2.75
C GLY A 33 15.97 8.61 -1.29
N SER A 34 15.10 9.59 -1.01
CA SER A 34 14.87 10.13 0.35
C SER A 34 13.96 9.29 1.24
N GLY A 35 13.28 8.26 0.68
CA GLY A 35 12.30 7.44 1.40
C GLY A 35 10.92 8.07 1.47
N TYR A 36 10.02 7.44 2.25
CA TYR A 36 8.61 7.81 2.32
C TYR A 36 8.15 8.00 3.76
N ILE A 37 7.19 8.89 3.97
CA ILE A 37 6.31 8.92 5.14
C ILE A 37 5.00 8.27 4.73
N LEU A 38 4.69 7.15 5.36
CA LEU A 38 3.44 6.43 5.16
C LEU A 38 2.49 6.76 6.31
N SER A 39 1.25 7.10 6.01
CA SER A 39 0.30 7.47 7.06
C SER A 39 -1.11 6.96 6.80
N PHE A 40 -1.87 6.89 7.88
CA PHE A 40 -3.30 6.64 7.88
C PHE A 40 -3.95 7.52 8.94
N VAL A 41 -5.01 8.21 8.56
CA VAL A 41 -5.93 8.84 9.50
C VAL A 41 -7.26 8.11 9.43
N GLY A 42 -7.84 7.79 10.58
CA GLY A 42 -9.13 7.13 10.66
C GLY A 42 -10.03 7.74 11.73
N VAL A 43 -11.31 7.73 11.47
CA VAL A 43 -12.37 8.21 12.37
C VAL A 43 -13.35 7.07 12.62
N ALA A 44 -13.74 6.86 13.86
CA ALA A 44 -14.69 5.81 14.22
C ALA A 44 -15.51 6.17 15.48
N PRO A 45 -16.80 5.72 15.53
CA PRO A 45 -17.64 5.37 14.39
C PRO A 45 -17.87 6.56 13.48
N ILE A 46 -18.09 6.36 12.17
CA ILE A 46 -18.29 7.50 11.26
C ILE A 46 -19.65 8.18 11.44
N ASP A 47 -20.63 7.46 12.01
CA ASP A 47 -21.98 7.99 12.25
C ASP A 47 -22.08 8.82 13.54
N ASP A 48 -21.21 8.53 14.51
CA ASP A 48 -21.10 9.23 15.79
C ASP A 48 -19.60 9.21 16.20
N PRO A 49 -18.80 10.13 15.67
CA PRO A 49 -17.36 10.10 15.83
C PRO A 49 -16.92 10.26 17.28
N GLN A 50 -16.24 9.25 17.81
CA GLN A 50 -15.73 9.20 19.18
C GLN A 50 -14.21 9.24 19.23
N ILE A 51 -13.54 8.80 18.18
CA ILE A 51 -12.10 8.77 18.11
C ILE A 51 -11.58 9.12 16.72
N VAL A 52 -10.50 9.87 16.68
CA VAL A 52 -9.64 10.06 15.53
C VAL A 52 -8.31 9.36 15.83
N LEU A 53 -7.89 8.46 14.95
CA LEU A 53 -6.63 7.76 15.04
C LEU A 53 -5.73 8.19 13.89
N TYR A 54 -4.54 8.68 14.20
CA TYR A 54 -3.50 8.96 13.21
C TYR A 54 -2.29 8.08 13.47
N VAL A 55 -1.87 7.34 12.44
CA VAL A 55 -0.68 6.49 12.48
C VAL A 55 0.24 6.94 11.35
N ALA A 56 1.49 7.19 11.67
CA ALA A 56 2.51 7.51 10.68
C ALA A 56 3.78 6.67 10.91
N MET A 57 4.43 6.31 9.81
CA MET A 57 5.72 5.61 9.79
C MET A 57 6.69 6.42 8.95
N ASP A 58 7.80 6.82 9.54
CA ASP A 58 8.85 7.54 8.83
C ASP A 58 9.87 6.54 8.27
N ASN A 59 9.97 6.53 6.94
CA ASN A 59 10.96 5.78 6.19
C ASN A 59 11.05 4.29 6.58
N PRO A 60 9.92 3.56 6.67
CA PRO A 60 9.93 2.16 7.02
C PRO A 60 10.75 1.36 5.99
N LYS A 61 11.49 0.36 6.45
CA LYS A 61 12.36 -0.46 5.62
C LYS A 61 11.79 -1.87 5.45
N ASN A 62 12.18 -2.52 4.36
CA ASN A 62 11.79 -3.91 4.07
C ASN A 62 10.26 -4.14 4.00
N CYS A 63 9.50 -3.13 3.59
CA CYS A 63 8.05 -3.20 3.43
C CYS A 63 7.61 -2.47 2.17
N ILE A 64 6.35 -2.69 1.78
CA ILE A 64 5.72 -1.95 0.68
C ILE A 64 5.58 -0.49 1.07
N GLN A 65 6.11 0.42 0.25
CA GLN A 65 6.08 1.86 0.49
C GLN A 65 4.71 2.47 0.12
N TYR A 66 3.66 1.96 0.78
CA TYR A 66 2.29 2.38 0.54
C TYR A 66 1.45 2.32 1.83
N GLY A 67 0.83 3.45 2.19
CA GLY A 67 0.10 3.61 3.45
C GLY A 67 -1.06 2.64 3.62
N GLY A 68 -1.78 2.33 2.54
CA GLY A 68 -2.91 1.39 2.54
C GLY A 68 -2.52 -0.06 2.85
N THR A 69 -1.32 -0.47 2.46
CA THR A 69 -0.83 -1.85 2.66
C THR A 69 -0.03 -1.98 3.95
N THR A 70 0.74 -0.95 4.30
CA THR A 70 1.68 -1.04 5.44
C THR A 70 1.09 -0.44 6.72
N VAL A 71 0.43 0.72 6.65
CA VAL A 71 -0.05 1.43 7.85
C VAL A 71 -1.50 1.13 8.19
N ALA A 72 -2.39 0.98 7.20
CA ALA A 72 -3.80 0.72 7.45
C ALA A 72 -4.08 -0.57 8.26
N PRO A 73 -3.34 -1.70 8.07
CA PRO A 73 -3.47 -2.88 8.92
C PRO A 73 -3.08 -2.63 10.38
N ILE A 74 -2.08 -1.76 10.62
CA ILE A 74 -1.67 -1.38 11.98
C ILE A 74 -2.77 -0.57 12.64
N ALA A 75 -3.30 0.44 11.95
CA ALA A 75 -4.43 1.23 12.43
C ALA A 75 -5.66 0.35 12.73
N ARG A 76 -5.90 -0.67 11.88
CA ARG A 76 -6.97 -1.67 12.13
C ARG A 76 -6.77 -2.41 13.45
N LYS A 77 -5.56 -2.90 13.74
CA LYS A 77 -5.26 -3.56 15.01
C LYS A 77 -5.52 -2.64 16.20
N MET A 78 -5.09 -1.39 16.12
CA MET A 78 -5.34 -0.40 17.16
C MET A 78 -6.85 -0.15 17.37
N PHE A 79 -7.62 0.02 16.31
CA PHE A 79 -9.07 0.18 16.41
C PHE A 79 -9.78 -1.03 17.01
N VAL A 80 -9.30 -2.26 16.72
CA VAL A 80 -9.87 -3.50 17.30
C VAL A 80 -9.80 -3.48 18.83
N ASP A 81 -8.74 -2.92 19.39
CA ASP A 81 -8.54 -2.83 20.84
C ASP A 81 -9.23 -1.61 21.45
N ILE A 82 -9.15 -0.45 20.78
CA ILE A 82 -9.62 0.83 21.30
C ILE A 82 -11.16 0.91 21.28
N LEU A 83 -11.82 0.49 20.21
CA LEU A 83 -13.27 0.67 20.06
C LEU A 83 -14.08 -0.07 21.16
N PRO A 84 -13.77 -1.32 21.50
CA PRO A 84 -14.40 -1.98 22.65
C PRO A 84 -14.08 -1.30 23.99
N ALA A 85 -12.84 -0.84 24.18
CA ALA A 85 -12.42 -0.14 25.40
C ALA A 85 -13.17 1.19 25.63
N LEU A 86 -13.55 1.85 24.54
CA LEU A 86 -14.42 3.04 24.55
C LEU A 86 -15.92 2.71 24.63
N ASN A 87 -16.28 1.43 24.81
CA ASN A 87 -17.67 0.95 24.79
C ASN A 87 -18.46 1.30 23.52
N VAL A 88 -17.76 1.47 22.39
CA VAL A 88 -18.41 1.71 21.10
C VAL A 88 -19.20 0.47 20.69
N LYS A 89 -20.51 0.62 20.50
CA LYS A 89 -21.39 -0.50 20.15
C LYS A 89 -21.18 -0.94 18.70
N LYS A 90 -21.13 -2.27 18.48
CA LYS A 90 -21.15 -2.83 17.13
C LYS A 90 -22.48 -2.61 16.46
N VAL A 91 -22.47 -2.14 15.23
CA VAL A 91 -23.65 -1.99 14.39
C VAL A 91 -23.85 -3.26 13.57
N LYS A 92 -25.05 -3.83 13.58
CA LYS A 92 -25.41 -4.92 12.66
C LYS A 92 -25.48 -4.34 11.25
N SER A 93 -24.43 -4.51 10.48
CA SER A 93 -24.39 -4.06 9.09
C SER A 93 -25.12 -5.06 8.19
N GLN A 94 -26.14 -4.63 7.46
CA GLN A 94 -26.80 -5.42 6.42
C GLN A 94 -25.90 -5.72 5.21
N ARG A 95 -24.71 -5.14 5.16
CA ARG A 95 -23.71 -5.31 4.09
C ARG A 95 -22.42 -5.92 4.64
N GLN A 96 -22.52 -7.07 5.28
CA GLN A 96 -21.35 -7.86 5.63
C GLN A 96 -20.78 -8.49 4.34
N LYS A 97 -19.90 -7.79 3.66
CA LYS A 97 -18.98 -8.46 2.74
C LYS A 97 -17.81 -8.97 3.58
N SER A 98 -17.69 -10.29 3.67
CA SER A 98 -16.45 -10.90 4.13
C SER A 98 -15.35 -10.56 3.12
N TYR A 99 -14.41 -9.73 3.51
CA TYR A 99 -13.18 -9.56 2.75
C TYR A 99 -12.20 -10.61 3.28
N SER A 100 -11.95 -11.65 2.50
CA SER A 100 -10.76 -12.45 2.70
C SER A 100 -9.59 -11.54 2.34
N ILE A 101 -8.79 -11.20 3.31
CA ILE A 101 -7.45 -10.68 3.07
C ILE A 101 -6.69 -11.90 2.55
N MET A 102 -6.61 -12.04 1.24
CA MET A 102 -5.57 -12.88 0.67
C MET A 102 -4.27 -12.16 1.01
N ASP A 103 -3.48 -12.79 1.86
CA ASP A 103 -2.09 -12.38 2.08
C ASP A 103 -1.34 -12.55 0.77
N LYS A 104 -1.40 -11.52 -0.07
CA LYS A 104 -0.58 -11.48 -1.27
C LYS A 104 0.88 -11.47 -0.83
N ARG A 105 1.65 -12.35 -1.43
CA ARG A 105 3.09 -12.40 -1.16
C ARG A 105 3.72 -11.07 -1.53
N THR A 106 4.56 -10.57 -0.65
CA THR A 106 5.40 -9.41 -0.92
C THR A 106 6.63 -9.86 -1.70
N ILE A 107 6.86 -9.23 -2.84
CA ILE A 107 7.95 -9.58 -3.76
C ILE A 107 8.91 -8.40 -3.85
N LYS A 108 10.20 -8.68 -3.67
CA LYS A 108 11.25 -7.69 -3.89
C LYS A 108 11.54 -7.58 -5.38
N VAL A 109 11.45 -6.38 -5.92
CA VAL A 109 11.67 -6.10 -7.35
C VAL A 109 13.14 -6.32 -7.71
N GLU A 110 13.38 -7.15 -8.70
CA GLU A 110 14.71 -7.43 -9.25
C GLU A 110 15.21 -6.27 -10.13
N ASN A 111 16.50 -6.32 -10.46
CA ASN A 111 17.07 -5.40 -11.42
C ASN A 111 16.89 -5.93 -12.84
N TYR A 112 16.10 -5.24 -13.64
CA TYR A 112 15.90 -5.56 -15.05
C TYR A 112 16.70 -4.63 -15.99
N ILE A 113 17.25 -3.51 -15.49
CA ILE A 113 18.02 -2.57 -16.30
C ILE A 113 19.22 -3.27 -16.93
N GLY A 114 19.41 -3.07 -18.23
CA GLY A 114 20.45 -3.70 -19.04
C GLY A 114 20.09 -5.07 -19.63
N LYS A 115 19.02 -5.72 -19.14
CA LYS A 115 18.53 -6.99 -19.72
C LYS A 115 17.83 -6.75 -21.06
N LYS A 116 17.79 -7.79 -21.90
CA LYS A 116 16.96 -7.79 -23.10
C LYS A 116 15.48 -7.96 -22.72
N ARG A 117 14.57 -7.44 -23.53
CA ARG A 117 13.13 -7.60 -23.34
C ARG A 117 12.70 -9.06 -23.11
N SER A 118 13.31 -10.01 -23.83
CA SER A 118 13.04 -11.45 -23.72
C SER A 118 13.49 -12.07 -22.39
N GLU A 119 14.38 -11.40 -21.67
CA GLU A 119 14.91 -11.87 -20.38
C GLU A 119 14.12 -11.32 -19.19
N VAL A 120 13.16 -10.40 -19.44
CA VAL A 120 12.31 -9.81 -18.42
C VAL A 120 11.12 -10.72 -18.17
N GLN A 121 11.22 -11.56 -17.13
CA GLN A 121 10.13 -12.44 -16.71
C GLN A 121 10.17 -12.67 -15.20
N ASN A 122 8.99 -12.82 -14.62
CA ASN A 122 8.80 -13.26 -13.24
C ASN A 122 7.38 -13.83 -13.14
N ILE A 123 7.22 -15.03 -12.61
CA ILE A 123 5.94 -15.75 -12.58
C ILE A 123 4.89 -15.04 -11.70
N SER A 124 5.35 -14.26 -10.74
CA SER A 124 4.50 -13.59 -9.76
C SER A 124 4.22 -12.12 -10.06
N LEU A 125 4.77 -11.58 -11.16
CA LEU A 125 4.64 -10.18 -11.55
C LEU A 125 4.15 -10.05 -12.98
N ARG A 126 3.52 -8.93 -13.28
CA ARG A 126 3.15 -8.54 -14.65
C ARG A 126 4.13 -7.51 -15.17
N PHE A 127 4.33 -7.47 -16.48
CA PHE A 127 5.21 -6.49 -17.11
C PHE A 127 4.48 -5.71 -18.19
N THR A 128 4.64 -4.40 -18.16
CA THR A 128 4.22 -3.49 -19.23
C THR A 128 5.46 -2.86 -19.83
N PHE A 129 5.62 -3.00 -21.16
CA PHE A 129 6.77 -2.47 -21.88
C PHE A 129 6.39 -1.16 -22.57
N VAL A 130 7.22 -0.13 -22.38
CA VAL A 130 7.04 1.20 -22.95
C VAL A 130 8.33 1.59 -23.70
N GLY A 131 8.18 2.22 -24.84
CA GLY A 131 9.31 2.62 -25.70
C GLY A 131 9.59 1.65 -26.84
N LYS A 132 10.58 2.00 -27.67
CA LYS A 132 11.06 1.22 -28.81
C LYS A 132 12.46 0.72 -28.52
N GLY A 133 12.77 -0.50 -28.92
CA GLY A 133 14.07 -1.11 -28.67
C GLY A 133 13.95 -2.46 -27.99
N ASN A 134 15.09 -3.07 -27.70
CA ASN A 134 15.14 -4.42 -27.12
C ASN A 134 15.88 -4.47 -25.77
N LYS A 135 16.43 -3.35 -25.32
CA LYS A 135 17.19 -3.29 -24.07
C LYS A 135 16.43 -2.49 -23.03
N VAL A 136 16.38 -2.96 -21.80
CA VAL A 136 15.77 -2.24 -20.67
C VAL A 136 16.70 -1.10 -20.25
N ILE A 137 16.21 0.12 -20.34
CA ILE A 137 16.92 1.32 -19.94
C ILE A 137 16.46 1.86 -18.59
N ASP A 138 15.19 1.59 -18.20
CA ASP A 138 14.67 1.96 -16.88
C ASP A 138 13.50 1.04 -16.49
N GLN A 139 13.16 1.03 -15.21
CA GLN A 139 12.06 0.25 -14.64
C GLN A 139 11.37 0.97 -13.48
N LEU A 140 10.06 0.73 -13.35
CA LEU A 140 9.28 1.23 -12.22
C LEU A 140 8.29 0.14 -11.74
N PRO A 141 8.26 -0.24 -10.46
CA PRO A 141 9.13 0.21 -9.35
C PRO A 141 10.61 -0.13 -9.53
N ARG A 142 11.47 0.57 -8.79
CA ARG A 142 12.92 0.40 -8.88
C ARG A 142 13.37 -0.92 -8.24
N LYS A 143 14.58 -1.37 -8.61
CA LYS A 143 15.21 -2.53 -7.97
C LYS A 143 15.24 -2.39 -6.45
N GLY A 144 14.88 -3.45 -5.74
CA GLY A 144 14.90 -3.50 -4.29
C GLY A 144 13.63 -2.96 -3.60
N GLU A 145 12.72 -2.30 -4.32
CA GLU A 145 11.40 -1.96 -3.80
C GLU A 145 10.54 -3.22 -3.63
N TYR A 146 9.51 -3.11 -2.81
CA TYR A 146 8.59 -4.21 -2.54
C TYR A 146 7.23 -3.94 -3.18
N VAL A 147 6.67 -4.96 -3.83
CA VAL A 147 5.37 -4.96 -4.49
C VAL A 147 4.55 -6.18 -4.06
N GLU A 148 3.26 -6.19 -4.35
CA GLU A 148 2.41 -7.36 -4.11
C GLU A 148 2.46 -8.32 -5.31
N GLU A 149 2.24 -9.60 -5.05
CA GLU A 149 2.07 -10.61 -6.11
C GLU A 149 0.95 -10.20 -7.07
N GLY A 150 1.24 -10.22 -8.37
CA GLY A 150 0.33 -9.80 -9.43
C GLY A 150 0.41 -8.31 -9.79
N ASP A 151 1.27 -7.53 -9.11
CA ASP A 151 1.52 -6.13 -9.48
C ASP A 151 2.24 -6.02 -10.83
N THR A 152 2.13 -4.83 -11.42
CA THR A 152 2.71 -4.57 -12.74
C THR A 152 3.99 -3.74 -12.61
N ILE A 153 5.05 -4.24 -13.20
CA ILE A 153 6.32 -3.53 -13.38
C ILE A 153 6.32 -2.87 -14.76
N VAL A 154 6.54 -1.58 -14.81
CA VAL A 154 6.71 -0.83 -16.06
C VAL A 154 8.17 -0.90 -16.45
N ILE A 155 8.45 -1.39 -17.65
CA ILE A 155 9.78 -1.56 -18.25
C ILE A 155 9.93 -0.58 -19.40
N MET A 156 10.90 0.31 -19.31
CA MET A 156 11.24 1.24 -20.39
C MET A 156 12.29 0.61 -21.29
N LEU A 157 12.00 0.55 -22.58
CA LEU A 157 12.88 0.01 -23.60
C LEU A 157 13.56 1.13 -24.38
N GLY A 158 14.86 0.93 -24.65
CA GLY A 158 15.68 1.77 -25.50
C GLY A 158 16.56 0.95 -26.43
N GLU A 159 17.34 1.64 -27.26
CA GLU A 159 18.32 1.05 -28.17
C GLU A 159 19.58 0.55 -27.42
#